data_8f827b59ce4de03c7b66d0f79865f6f9
#
_entry.id   8f827b59ce4de03c7b66d0f79865f6f9
#
_cell.length_a   1.000
_cell.length_b   1.000
_cell.length_c   1.000
_cell.angle_alpha   90.00
_cell.angle_beta   90.00
_cell.angle_gamma   90.00
#
_symmetry.space_group_name_H-M   'P 1'
#
loop_
_entity.id
_entity.type
_entity.pdbx_description
1 polymer ?
#
loop_
_entity_poly.entity_id
_entity_poly.type
_entity_poly.pdbx_seq_one_letter_code
_entity_poly.pdbx_strand_id
1 'polypeptide(L)'
;MKKTIITQSVEQIINDALAIEAESAQDAGALGFMARAMVQATLPHKKVVGNEFERRNGNYTLTLLAPSKIGLPYGTIPRLLLAWLTTEAVKTQSRELELGDSLAGFMRELGMSPTGGARGDITRLKDQTKRLFACSISAVYEDRSEERRVGKEC
;
A
#
# COMPACT_ATOMS: atom_id res chain seq x y z
N MET A 1 4.29 -16.37 -24.90
CA MET A 1 4.22 -14.91 -25.06
C MET A 1 3.31 -14.15 -24.08
N LYS A 2 2.44 -14.81 -23.30
CA LYS A 2 1.55 -14.12 -22.33
C LYS A 2 2.20 -13.74 -20.98
N LYS A 3 3.34 -14.32 -20.63
CA LYS A 3 4.01 -14.10 -19.34
C LYS A 3 4.72 -12.74 -19.25
N THR A 4 5.18 -12.21 -20.39
CA THR A 4 5.97 -10.97 -20.44
C THR A 4 5.12 -9.71 -20.19
N ILE A 5 3.87 -9.66 -20.65
CA ILE A 5 3.00 -8.49 -20.53
C ILE A 5 2.55 -8.29 -19.06
N ILE A 6 2.27 -9.38 -18.36
CA ILE A 6 1.84 -9.35 -16.95
C ILE A 6 2.98 -8.88 -16.04
N THR A 7 4.20 -9.34 -16.33
CA THR A 7 5.40 -8.94 -15.57
C THR A 7 5.72 -7.46 -15.76
N GLN A 8 5.55 -6.93 -16.99
CA GLN A 8 5.77 -5.51 -17.27
C GLN A 8 4.77 -4.60 -16.51
N SER A 9 3.51 -5.00 -16.41
CA SER A 9 2.50 -4.22 -15.67
C SER A 9 2.82 -4.12 -14.18
N VAL A 10 3.21 -5.22 -13.54
CA VAL A 10 3.59 -5.24 -12.12
C VAL A 10 4.89 -4.46 -11.88
N GLU A 11 5.90 -4.64 -12.71
CA GLU A 11 7.15 -3.88 -12.63
C GLU A 11 6.90 -2.38 -12.82
N GLN A 12 6.01 -2.00 -13.70
CA GLN A 12 5.64 -0.61 -13.93
C GLN A 12 4.95 -0.01 -12.71
N ILE A 13 4.00 -0.71 -12.09
CA ILE A 13 3.34 -0.27 -10.85
C ILE A 13 4.37 -0.08 -9.73
N ILE A 14 5.30 -1.02 -9.58
CA ILE A 14 6.36 -0.94 -8.57
C ILE A 14 7.29 0.24 -8.86
N ASN A 15 7.72 0.42 -10.11
CA ASN A 15 8.59 1.52 -10.49
C ASN A 15 7.92 2.88 -10.31
N ASP A 16 6.64 3.00 -10.66
CA ASP A 16 5.87 4.22 -10.44
C ASP A 16 5.71 4.53 -8.93
N ALA A 17 5.49 3.50 -8.10
CA ALA A 17 5.45 3.67 -6.65
C ALA A 17 6.82 4.10 -6.07
N LEU A 18 7.91 3.56 -6.58
CA LEU A 18 9.28 3.97 -6.20
C LEU A 18 9.62 5.39 -6.69
N ALA A 19 9.09 5.81 -7.84
CA ALA A 19 9.25 7.18 -8.34
C ALA A 19 8.57 8.19 -7.40
N ILE A 20 7.38 7.86 -6.89
CA ILE A 20 6.69 8.68 -5.87
C ILE A 20 7.54 8.76 -4.58
N GLU A 21 8.21 7.68 -4.20
CA GLU A 21 9.11 7.66 -3.05
C GLU A 21 10.30 8.63 -3.21
N ALA A 22 10.80 8.79 -4.43
CA ALA A 22 11.93 9.68 -4.71
C ALA A 22 11.57 11.18 -4.64
N GLU A 23 10.30 11.53 -4.72
CA GLU A 23 9.83 12.91 -4.56
C GLU A 23 9.85 13.34 -3.09
N SER A 24 9.98 14.64 -2.84
CA SER A 24 9.86 15.15 -1.48
C SER A 24 8.43 14.98 -0.96
N ALA A 25 8.26 14.71 0.34
CA ALA A 25 6.95 14.54 0.94
C ALA A 25 6.08 15.81 0.83
N GLN A 26 6.70 17.00 0.78
CA GLN A 26 6.01 18.28 0.56
C GLN A 26 5.48 18.39 -0.86
N ASP A 27 6.27 18.01 -1.86
CA ASP A 27 5.90 18.09 -3.26
C ASP A 27 4.84 17.06 -3.63
N ALA A 28 4.97 15.83 -3.08
CA ALA A 28 4.00 14.76 -3.27
C ALA A 28 2.72 14.94 -2.42
N GLY A 29 2.74 15.82 -1.42
CA GLY A 29 1.65 16.02 -0.49
C GLY A 29 1.40 14.82 0.43
N ALA A 30 0.24 14.82 1.11
CA ALA A 30 -0.11 13.77 2.08
C ALA A 30 -0.17 12.36 1.45
N LEU A 31 -0.60 12.25 0.20
CA LEU A 31 -0.68 10.98 -0.52
C LEU A 31 0.72 10.41 -0.79
N GLY A 32 1.65 11.24 -1.26
CA GLY A 32 3.04 10.83 -1.49
C GLY A 32 3.75 10.46 -0.20
N PHE A 33 3.48 11.18 0.90
CA PHE A 33 4.00 10.82 2.22
C PHE A 33 3.51 9.43 2.67
N MET A 34 2.20 9.17 2.55
CA MET A 34 1.63 7.87 2.91
C MET A 34 2.14 6.75 2.01
N ALA A 35 2.27 6.98 0.70
CA ALA A 35 2.83 6.02 -0.23
C ALA A 35 4.29 5.65 0.16
N ARG A 36 5.11 6.65 0.45
CA ARG A 36 6.49 6.45 0.91
C ARG A 36 6.55 5.67 2.22
N ALA A 37 5.74 6.04 3.21
CA ALA A 37 5.68 5.35 4.49
C ALA A 37 5.31 3.87 4.34
N MET A 38 4.37 3.55 3.45
CA MET A 38 3.94 2.18 3.18
C MET A 38 4.98 1.35 2.41
N VAL A 39 5.79 1.98 1.55
CA VAL A 39 6.91 1.31 0.87
C VAL A 39 8.04 1.02 1.85
N GLN A 40 8.41 1.98 2.67
CA GLN A 40 9.51 1.85 3.64
C GLN A 40 9.14 0.96 4.83
N ALA A 41 7.96 1.15 5.41
CA ALA A 41 7.44 0.35 6.52
C ALA A 41 6.30 -0.55 6.02
N THR A 42 6.66 -1.57 5.26
CA THR A 42 5.71 -2.40 4.50
C THR A 42 4.63 -3.06 5.36
N LEU A 43 3.45 -3.27 4.75
CA LEU A 43 2.37 -4.08 5.32
C LEU A 43 2.83 -5.50 5.67
N PRO A 44 2.12 -6.20 6.58
CA PRO A 44 2.47 -7.58 6.95
C PRO A 44 2.57 -8.51 5.74
N HIS A 45 3.66 -9.27 5.64
CA HIS A 45 3.84 -10.27 4.59
C HIS A 45 3.01 -11.53 4.81
N LYS A 46 2.72 -11.85 6.07
CA LYS A 46 1.97 -13.02 6.50
C LYS A 46 0.81 -12.59 7.40
N LYS A 47 -0.16 -13.49 7.56
CA LYS A 47 -1.26 -13.28 8.49
C LYS A 47 -0.72 -13.02 9.90
N VAL A 48 -1.15 -11.92 10.49
CA VAL A 48 -0.82 -11.52 11.87
C VAL A 48 -1.97 -11.95 12.79
N VAL A 49 -1.60 -12.42 13.97
CA VAL A 49 -2.57 -12.72 15.05
C VAL A 49 -2.90 -11.41 15.75
N GLY A 50 -4.19 -11.15 15.96
CA GLY A 50 -4.67 -9.92 16.56
C GLY A 50 -5.17 -8.91 15.53
N ASN A 51 -5.45 -7.72 15.98
CA ASN A 51 -6.05 -6.63 15.22
C ASN A 51 -5.18 -5.37 15.12
N GLU A 52 -3.96 -5.45 15.64
CA GLU A 52 -2.97 -4.38 15.61
C GLU A 52 -1.65 -4.90 15.01
N PHE A 53 -0.99 -4.04 14.24
CA PHE A 53 0.34 -4.29 13.70
C PHE A 53 1.10 -2.98 13.63
N GLU A 54 2.33 -2.99 14.12
CA GLU A 54 3.25 -1.87 14.03
C GLU A 54 4.55 -2.30 13.38
N ARG A 55 5.07 -1.45 12.51
CA ARG A 55 6.40 -1.63 11.91
C ARG A 55 7.13 -0.30 11.85
N ARG A 56 8.34 -0.31 12.35
CA ARG A 56 9.28 0.81 12.23
C ARG A 56 10.37 0.49 11.21
N ASN A 57 10.67 1.47 10.37
CA ASN A 57 11.80 1.44 9.47
C ASN A 57 12.44 2.83 9.41
N GLY A 58 13.64 2.95 9.99
CA GLY A 58 14.28 4.25 10.18
C GLY A 58 13.40 5.21 11.00
N ASN A 59 13.07 6.34 10.39
CA ASN A 59 12.25 7.38 11.02
C ASN A 59 10.73 7.18 10.79
N TYR A 60 10.34 6.19 10.00
CA TYR A 60 8.93 5.88 9.74
C TYR A 60 8.42 4.81 10.69
N THR A 61 7.28 5.09 11.31
CA THR A 61 6.49 4.09 12.04
C THR A 61 5.14 3.96 11.38
N LEU A 62 4.81 2.76 10.92
CA LEU A 62 3.52 2.41 10.33
C LEU A 62 2.72 1.60 11.34
N THR A 63 1.53 2.06 11.67
CA THR A 63 0.60 1.37 12.56
C THR A 63 -0.70 1.05 11.83
N LEU A 64 -1.15 -0.19 11.95
CA LEU A 64 -2.42 -0.67 11.40
C LEU A 64 -3.32 -1.15 12.52
N LEU A 65 -4.58 -0.74 12.48
CA LEU A 65 -5.63 -1.18 13.39
C LEU A 65 -6.82 -1.70 12.57
N ALA A 66 -7.24 -2.92 12.81
CA ALA A 66 -8.36 -3.53 12.10
C ALA A 66 -9.47 -3.98 13.06
N PRO A 67 -10.74 -3.99 12.60
CA PRO A 67 -11.82 -4.60 13.38
C PRO A 67 -11.52 -6.10 13.59
N SER A 68 -11.69 -6.58 14.81
CA SER A 68 -11.35 -7.96 15.21
C SER A 68 -12.03 -9.04 14.36
N LYS A 69 -13.25 -8.76 13.87
CA LYS A 69 -14.02 -9.68 13.01
C LYS A 69 -13.48 -9.76 11.58
N ILE A 70 -12.74 -8.75 11.11
CA ILE A 70 -12.22 -8.66 9.75
C ILE A 70 -10.75 -9.05 9.71
N GLY A 71 -9.98 -8.50 10.64
CA GLY A 71 -8.54 -8.72 10.75
C GLY A 71 -7.71 -7.87 9.79
N LEU A 72 -6.40 -7.90 9.99
CA LEU A 72 -5.42 -7.10 9.26
C LEU A 72 -5.22 -7.57 7.82
N PRO A 73 -4.95 -6.63 6.88
CA PRO A 73 -4.49 -6.97 5.54
C PRO A 73 -3.08 -7.59 5.59
N TYR A 74 -2.80 -8.56 4.74
CA TYR A 74 -1.49 -9.21 4.65
C TYR A 74 -1.20 -9.77 3.26
N GLY A 75 0.06 -10.02 2.99
CA GLY A 75 0.52 -10.61 1.75
C GLY A 75 0.76 -9.60 0.62
N THR A 76 0.80 -10.08 -0.60
CA THR A 76 1.14 -9.29 -1.79
C THR A 76 -0.01 -8.41 -2.26
N ILE A 77 -1.24 -8.91 -2.19
CA ILE A 77 -2.42 -8.25 -2.76
C ILE A 77 -2.66 -6.85 -2.19
N PRO A 78 -2.71 -6.63 -0.85
CA PRO A 78 -2.93 -5.27 -0.34
C PRO A 78 -1.81 -4.30 -0.70
N ARG A 79 -0.57 -4.77 -0.85
CA ARG A 79 0.55 -3.93 -1.30
C ARG A 79 0.41 -3.51 -2.76
N LEU A 80 0.01 -4.43 -3.63
CA LEU A 80 -0.29 -4.12 -5.04
C LEU A 80 -1.45 -3.14 -5.17
N LEU A 81 -2.52 -3.34 -4.40
CA LEU A 81 -3.66 -2.42 -4.37
C LEU A 81 -3.24 -1.01 -3.94
N LEU A 82 -2.47 -0.88 -2.86
CA LEU A 82 -1.99 0.42 -2.39
C LEU A 82 -1.07 1.08 -3.41
N ALA A 83 -0.13 0.35 -3.99
CA ALA A 83 0.76 0.87 -5.02
C ALA A 83 -0.03 1.38 -6.22
N TRP A 84 -1.02 0.62 -6.69
CA TRP A 84 -1.89 1.02 -7.79
C TRP A 84 -2.73 2.25 -7.42
N LEU A 85 -3.42 2.22 -6.28
CA LEU A 85 -4.28 3.31 -5.81
C LEU A 85 -3.51 4.63 -5.66
N THR A 86 -2.34 4.60 -5.02
CA THR A 86 -1.53 5.80 -4.81
C THR A 86 -0.97 6.33 -6.13
N THR A 87 -0.49 5.46 -6.99
CA THR A 87 0.02 5.84 -8.31
C THR A 87 -1.06 6.45 -9.17
N GLU A 88 -2.23 5.83 -9.22
CA GLU A 88 -3.34 6.32 -10.05
C GLU A 88 -3.90 7.64 -9.51
N ALA A 89 -4.04 7.77 -8.20
CA ALA A 89 -4.47 9.02 -7.57
C ALA A 89 -3.50 10.18 -7.84
N VAL A 90 -2.19 9.93 -7.83
CA VAL A 90 -1.18 10.95 -8.16
C VAL A 90 -1.23 11.30 -9.65
N LYS A 91 -1.34 10.31 -10.54
CA LYS A 91 -1.42 10.53 -11.99
C LYS A 91 -2.68 11.31 -12.39
N THR A 92 -3.82 10.93 -11.85
CA THR A 92 -5.12 11.54 -12.23
C THR A 92 -5.44 12.80 -11.46
N GLN A 93 -4.76 13.06 -10.33
CA GLN A 93 -5.07 14.14 -9.39
C GLN A 93 -6.53 14.11 -8.93
N SER A 94 -7.13 12.92 -8.88
CA SER A 94 -8.54 12.67 -8.55
C SER A 94 -8.68 11.83 -7.30
N ARG A 95 -9.77 12.07 -6.56
CA ARG A 95 -10.20 11.22 -5.45
C ARG A 95 -11.07 10.05 -5.93
N GLU A 96 -11.58 10.15 -7.16
CA GLU A 96 -12.36 9.11 -7.81
C GLU A 96 -11.45 8.38 -8.78
N LEU A 97 -11.28 7.09 -8.56
CA LEU A 97 -10.43 6.23 -9.36
C LEU A 97 -11.29 5.18 -10.06
N GLU A 98 -11.13 5.06 -11.37
CA GLU A 98 -11.81 4.06 -12.16
C GLU A 98 -11.03 2.74 -12.14
N LEU A 99 -11.71 1.68 -11.72
CA LEU A 99 -11.13 0.32 -11.70
C LEU A 99 -11.26 -0.42 -13.04
N GLY A 100 -11.70 0.28 -14.08
CA GLY A 100 -12.01 -0.28 -15.39
C GLY A 100 -13.38 -0.95 -15.46
N ASP A 101 -13.69 -1.52 -16.62
CA ASP A 101 -15.04 -2.04 -16.95
C ASP A 101 -15.37 -3.38 -16.26
N SER A 102 -14.36 -4.09 -15.74
CA SER A 102 -14.58 -5.40 -15.12
C SER A 102 -13.53 -5.75 -14.08
N LEU A 103 -13.95 -6.50 -13.05
CA LEU A 103 -13.04 -7.04 -12.03
C LEU A 103 -11.93 -7.90 -12.66
N ALA A 104 -12.23 -8.68 -13.67
CA ALA A 104 -11.23 -9.51 -14.34
C ALA A 104 -10.20 -8.66 -15.11
N GLY A 105 -10.62 -7.55 -15.70
CA GLY A 105 -9.73 -6.56 -16.33
C GLY A 105 -8.79 -5.94 -15.31
N PHE A 106 -9.33 -5.42 -14.22
CA PHE A 106 -8.57 -4.85 -13.13
C PHE A 106 -7.57 -5.84 -12.51
N MET A 107 -7.98 -7.10 -12.31
CA MET A 107 -7.05 -8.13 -11.82
C MET A 107 -5.87 -8.36 -12.74
N ARG A 108 -6.10 -8.36 -14.06
CA ARG A 108 -5.00 -8.48 -15.04
C ARG A 108 -4.06 -7.29 -15.00
N GLU A 109 -4.58 -6.09 -14.80
CA GLU A 109 -3.79 -4.87 -14.61
C GLU A 109 -2.89 -4.97 -13.36
N LEU A 110 -3.39 -5.54 -12.28
CA LEU A 110 -2.61 -5.86 -11.09
C LEU A 110 -1.65 -7.06 -11.27
N GLY A 111 -1.58 -7.67 -12.45
CA GLY A 111 -0.75 -8.85 -12.71
C GLY A 111 -1.30 -10.13 -12.08
N MET A 112 -2.60 -10.17 -11.77
CA MET A 112 -3.28 -11.32 -11.16
C MET A 112 -4.09 -12.09 -12.20
N SER A 113 -4.21 -13.42 -12.02
CA SER A 113 -5.09 -14.26 -12.82
C SER A 113 -6.50 -14.28 -12.23
N PRO A 114 -7.57 -14.00 -13.03
CA PRO A 114 -8.93 -13.99 -12.52
C PRO A 114 -9.47 -15.42 -12.35
N THR A 115 -8.92 -16.15 -11.39
CA THR A 115 -9.34 -17.52 -11.04
C THR A 115 -10.43 -17.49 -9.97
N GLY A 116 -11.48 -18.31 -10.17
CA GLY A 116 -12.59 -18.45 -9.24
C GLY A 116 -12.37 -19.54 -8.21
N GLY A 117 -13.41 -19.77 -7.37
CA GLY A 117 -13.41 -20.77 -6.32
C GLY A 117 -12.92 -20.28 -4.96
N ALA A 118 -13.03 -21.11 -3.94
CA ALA A 118 -12.72 -20.74 -2.54
C ALA A 118 -11.26 -20.33 -2.31
N ARG A 119 -10.33 -20.85 -3.11
CA ARG A 119 -8.89 -20.54 -3.07
C ARG A 119 -8.43 -19.70 -4.28
N GLY A 120 -9.36 -19.26 -5.12
CA GLY A 120 -9.05 -18.48 -6.32
C GLY A 120 -8.61 -17.05 -5.99
N ASP A 121 -7.92 -16.42 -6.93
CA ASP A 121 -7.40 -15.07 -6.76
C ASP A 121 -8.51 -14.02 -6.64
N ILE A 122 -9.69 -14.25 -7.24
CA ILE A 122 -10.86 -13.38 -7.06
C ILE A 122 -11.28 -13.33 -5.59
N THR A 123 -11.37 -14.49 -4.93
CA THR A 123 -11.77 -14.59 -3.52
C THR A 123 -10.69 -13.95 -2.62
N ARG A 124 -9.43 -14.20 -2.91
CA ARG A 124 -8.29 -13.59 -2.21
C ARG A 124 -8.25 -12.07 -2.35
N LEU A 125 -8.49 -11.55 -3.56
CA LEU A 125 -8.56 -10.11 -3.81
C LEU A 125 -9.69 -9.48 -2.99
N LYS A 126 -10.90 -10.04 -3.04
CA LYS A 126 -12.05 -9.55 -2.27
C LYS A 126 -11.80 -9.55 -0.77
N ASP A 127 -11.21 -10.62 -0.22
CA ASP A 127 -10.88 -10.71 1.22
C ASP A 127 -9.84 -9.66 1.61
N GLN A 128 -8.75 -9.55 0.87
CA GLN A 128 -7.68 -8.59 1.19
C GLN A 128 -8.11 -7.13 0.95
N THR A 129 -8.95 -6.85 -0.04
CA THR A 129 -9.56 -5.54 -0.26
C THR A 129 -10.44 -5.15 0.92
N LYS A 130 -11.30 -6.07 1.38
CA LYS A 130 -12.14 -5.84 2.57
C LYS A 130 -11.32 -5.53 3.81
N ARG A 131 -10.22 -6.27 4.05
CA ARG A 131 -9.30 -6.05 5.17
C ARG A 131 -8.60 -4.71 5.07
N LEU A 132 -8.12 -4.36 3.89
CA LEU A 132 -7.40 -3.10 3.66
C LEU A 132 -8.30 -1.88 3.89
N PHE A 133 -9.50 -1.88 3.33
CA PHE A 133 -10.42 -0.75 3.47
C PHE A 133 -11.14 -0.66 4.82
N ALA A 134 -11.18 -1.74 5.58
CA ALA A 134 -11.67 -1.72 6.96
C ALA A 134 -10.60 -1.35 7.99
N CYS A 135 -9.33 -1.32 7.59
CA CYS A 135 -8.18 -1.06 8.44
C CYS A 135 -7.93 0.46 8.54
N SER A 136 -7.65 0.93 9.75
CA SER A 136 -7.07 2.25 9.96
C SER A 136 -5.56 2.16 9.81
N ILE A 137 -5.00 3.03 8.98
CA ILE A 137 -3.57 3.09 8.70
C ILE A 137 -3.06 4.45 9.12
N SER A 138 -2.07 4.47 10.00
CA SER A 138 -1.37 5.68 10.39
C SER A 138 0.13 5.54 10.16
N ALA A 139 0.74 6.63 9.71
CA ALA A 139 2.18 6.71 9.52
C ALA A 139 2.71 7.93 10.25
N VAL A 140 3.77 7.73 11.02
CA VAL A 140 4.46 8.79 11.76
C VAL A 140 5.90 8.86 11.27
N TYR A 141 6.36 10.07 10.99
CA TYR A 141 7.76 10.35 10.69
C TYR A 141 8.37 11.11 11.86
N GLU A 142 9.40 10.55 12.49
CA GLU A 142 10.14 11.17 13.58
C GLU A 142 11.45 11.76 13.05
N ASP A 143 11.55 13.08 12.96
CA ASP A 143 12.80 13.75 12.63
C ASP A 143 13.63 13.95 13.92
N ARG A 144 14.70 13.15 14.06
CA ARG A 144 15.62 13.25 15.20
C ARG A 144 16.43 14.56 15.23
N SER A 145 16.31 15.41 14.22
CA SER A 145 17.06 16.68 14.20
C SER A 145 16.50 17.70 15.18
N GLU A 146 15.25 17.62 15.58
CA GLU A 146 14.63 18.52 16.56
C GLU A 146 15.04 18.21 18.00
N GLU A 147 15.21 16.94 18.38
CA GLU A 147 15.63 16.57 19.74
C GLU A 147 17.04 17.09 20.09
N ARG A 148 17.92 17.25 19.11
CA ARG A 148 19.27 17.80 19.33
C ARG A 148 19.29 19.33 19.54
N ARG A 149 18.24 20.04 19.15
CA ARG A 149 18.14 21.51 19.35
C ARG A 149 17.69 21.85 20.75
N VAL A 150 16.79 21.08 21.35
CA VAL A 150 16.27 21.31 22.70
C VAL A 150 17.32 21.00 23.78
N GLY A 151 18.26 20.10 23.53
CA GLY A 151 19.34 19.73 24.48
C GLY A 151 20.54 20.68 24.52
N LYS A 152 20.57 21.74 23.70
CA LYS A 152 21.68 22.72 23.66
C LYS A 152 21.37 24.08 24.28
N GLU A 153 20.16 24.27 24.78
CA GLU A 153 19.72 25.50 25.44
C GLU A 153 19.59 25.38 26.97
N CYS A 154 20.33 24.45 27.58
CA CYS A 154 20.50 24.37 29.03
C CYS A 154 21.93 24.66 29.41
#